data_d517658a9c2c059c1604720d7edec501
#
_entry.id   d517658a9c2c059c1604720d7edec501
#
_cell.length_a   1.000
_cell.length_b   1.000
_cell.length_c   1.000
_cell.angle_alpha   90.00
_cell.angle_beta   90.00
_cell.angle_gamma   90.00
#
_symmetry.space_group_name_H-M   'P 1'
#
loop_
_entity.id
_entity.type
_entity.pdbx_description
1 polymer ?
#
loop_
_entity_poly.entity_id
_entity_poly.type
_entity_poly.pdbx_seq_one_letter_code
_entity_poly.pdbx_strand_id
1 'polypeptide(L)'
;AFRGLQALWRRGAEVFADVTLPEGVPIRGFGIHPAVLDAALHAWGIVEGEQQTMLPFSWQGVCLHASGAARVRVRLAPVGRGAVSVELADPQGLPVLSVRQLMVRPVSAAALSRSTAGDRGLLEMIWTPVPLEGGDIGDDAVVWELPPHAGAQAGGDVLAAVYRGVH
;
A
#
# COMPACT_ATOMS: atom_id res chain seq x y z
N ALA A 1 -0.30 -11.69 -14.22
CA ALA A 1 -1.40 -10.71 -14.14
C ALA A 1 -2.26 -11.04 -12.94
N PHE A 2 -2.45 -10.12 -12.04
CA PHE A 2 -3.30 -10.28 -10.86
C PHE A 2 -4.77 -10.40 -11.31
N ARG A 3 -5.38 -11.57 -11.09
CA ARG A 3 -6.77 -11.88 -11.50
C ARG A 3 -7.74 -11.82 -10.32
N GLY A 4 -7.50 -10.93 -9.36
CA GLY A 4 -8.31 -10.84 -8.15
C GLY A 4 -9.68 -10.18 -8.34
N LEU A 5 -9.85 -9.32 -9.33
CA LEU A 5 -11.10 -8.61 -9.61
C LEU A 5 -12.12 -9.61 -10.21
N GLN A 6 -13.26 -9.79 -9.51
CA GLN A 6 -14.32 -10.72 -9.90
C GLN A 6 -15.49 -10.02 -10.56
N ALA A 7 -15.86 -8.84 -10.04
CA ALA A 7 -16.99 -8.06 -10.52
C ALA A 7 -16.74 -6.57 -10.29
N LEU A 8 -17.41 -5.74 -11.10
CA LEU A 8 -17.25 -4.29 -11.10
C LEU A 8 -18.58 -3.62 -11.39
N TRP A 9 -18.90 -2.58 -10.61
CA TRP A 9 -20.12 -1.77 -10.80
C TRP A 9 -19.81 -0.30 -10.64
N ARG A 10 -20.64 0.55 -11.24
CA ARG A 10 -20.58 1.99 -11.11
C ARG A 10 -21.92 2.55 -10.64
N ARG A 11 -21.88 3.51 -9.72
CA ARG A 11 -23.04 4.28 -9.28
C ARG A 11 -22.65 5.77 -9.24
N GLY A 12 -23.07 6.52 -10.25
CA GLY A 12 -22.60 7.90 -10.40
C GLY A 12 -21.08 7.97 -10.56
N ALA A 13 -20.41 8.66 -9.66
CA ALA A 13 -18.96 8.76 -9.60
C ALA A 13 -18.31 7.67 -8.72
N GLU A 14 -19.07 6.85 -8.05
CA GLU A 14 -18.57 5.78 -7.20
C GLU A 14 -18.36 4.49 -7.98
N VAL A 15 -17.29 3.78 -7.65
CA VAL A 15 -16.94 2.46 -8.20
C VAL A 15 -17.03 1.43 -7.10
N PHE A 16 -17.66 0.31 -7.38
CA PHE A 16 -17.77 -0.83 -6.49
C PHE A 16 -17.18 -2.06 -7.17
N ALA A 17 -16.54 -2.91 -6.38
CA ALA A 17 -15.98 -4.15 -6.92
C ALA A 17 -16.01 -5.28 -5.89
N ASP A 18 -16.03 -6.51 -6.38
CA ASP A 18 -15.70 -7.71 -5.62
C ASP A 18 -14.30 -8.18 -6.00
N VAL A 19 -13.46 -8.37 -5.00
CA VAL A 19 -12.08 -8.83 -5.15
C VAL A 19 -11.85 -10.08 -4.31
N THR A 20 -11.21 -11.08 -4.91
CA THR A 20 -10.85 -12.32 -4.22
C THR A 20 -9.38 -12.64 -4.49
N LEU A 21 -8.64 -13.00 -3.45
CA LEU A 21 -7.27 -13.50 -3.58
C LEU A 21 -7.31 -14.84 -4.35
N PRO A 22 -6.46 -15.03 -5.36
CA PRO A 22 -6.38 -16.30 -6.08
C PRO A 22 -6.08 -17.47 -5.13
N GLU A 23 -6.63 -18.65 -5.47
CA GLU A 23 -6.38 -19.87 -4.70
C GLU A 23 -4.89 -20.20 -4.65
N GLY A 24 -4.44 -20.75 -3.53
CA GLY A 24 -3.04 -21.12 -3.32
C GLY A 24 -2.10 -19.97 -2.95
N VAL A 25 -2.56 -18.72 -2.94
CA VAL A 25 -1.75 -17.59 -2.49
C VAL A 25 -1.79 -17.49 -0.97
N PRO A 26 -0.64 -17.58 -0.26
CA PRO A 26 -0.62 -17.53 1.19
C PRO A 26 -0.97 -16.13 1.69
N ILE A 27 -1.97 -16.04 2.57
CA ILE A 27 -2.42 -14.76 3.15
C ILE A 27 -1.67 -14.39 4.44
N ARG A 28 -0.99 -15.34 5.06
CA ARG A 28 -0.29 -15.14 6.34
C ARG A 28 0.81 -14.09 6.23
N GLY A 29 0.94 -13.26 7.27
CA GLY A 29 1.97 -12.23 7.37
C GLY A 29 1.58 -10.88 6.79
N PHE A 30 0.35 -10.74 6.26
CA PHE A 30 -0.14 -9.46 5.75
C PHE A 30 -1.37 -9.00 6.52
N GLY A 31 -1.42 -7.72 6.86
CA GLY A 31 -2.65 -7.10 7.33
C GLY A 31 -3.71 -7.09 6.21
N ILE A 32 -3.33 -6.55 5.07
CA ILE A 32 -4.03 -6.73 3.78
C ILE A 32 -3.04 -7.29 2.76
N HIS A 33 -3.41 -8.34 2.05
CA HIS A 33 -2.52 -8.90 1.03
C HIS A 33 -2.33 -7.92 -0.13
N PRO A 34 -1.08 -7.63 -0.58
CA PRO A 34 -0.81 -6.65 -1.63
C PRO A 34 -1.60 -6.91 -2.91
N ALA A 35 -1.77 -8.17 -3.33
CA ALA A 35 -2.55 -8.52 -4.52
C ALA A 35 -4.05 -8.21 -4.38
N VAL A 36 -4.60 -8.24 -3.17
CA VAL A 36 -6.01 -7.84 -2.92
C VAL A 36 -6.14 -6.32 -3.05
N LEU A 37 -5.22 -5.57 -2.45
CA LEU A 37 -5.23 -4.12 -2.52
C LEU A 37 -5.00 -3.61 -3.95
N ASP A 38 -4.04 -4.20 -4.65
CA ASP A 38 -3.74 -3.87 -6.05
C ASP A 38 -4.96 -4.13 -6.96
N ALA A 39 -5.60 -5.30 -6.83
CA ALA A 39 -6.81 -5.62 -7.60
C ALA A 39 -7.97 -4.67 -7.27
N ALA A 40 -8.10 -4.22 -6.02
CA ALA A 40 -9.09 -3.23 -5.63
C ALA A 40 -8.86 -1.88 -6.32
N LEU A 41 -7.62 -1.42 -6.41
CA LEU A 41 -7.27 -0.15 -7.07
C LEU A 41 -7.42 -0.21 -8.60
N HIS A 42 -7.22 -1.37 -9.22
CA HIS A 42 -7.46 -1.56 -10.66
C HIS A 42 -8.91 -1.29 -11.06
N ALA A 43 -9.88 -1.49 -10.15
CA ALA A 43 -11.28 -1.20 -10.42
C ALA A 43 -11.50 0.27 -10.81
N TRP A 44 -10.75 1.21 -10.23
CA TRP A 44 -10.82 2.63 -10.57
C TRP A 44 -10.37 2.91 -12.01
N GLY A 45 -9.20 2.43 -12.40
CA GLY A 45 -8.64 2.64 -13.74
C GLY A 45 -9.51 2.05 -14.86
N ILE A 46 -10.17 0.91 -14.62
CA ILE A 46 -11.06 0.28 -15.61
C ILE A 46 -12.28 1.17 -15.89
N VAL A 47 -12.85 1.80 -14.86
CA VAL A 47 -14.08 2.61 -14.99
C VAL A 47 -13.80 3.98 -15.59
N GLU A 48 -12.68 4.60 -15.24
CA GLU A 48 -12.30 5.90 -15.80
C GLU A 48 -11.94 5.82 -17.29
N GLY A 49 -11.66 4.63 -17.82
CA GLY A 49 -11.36 4.41 -19.24
C GLY A 49 -10.11 5.16 -19.70
N GLU A 50 -9.17 5.36 -18.79
CA GLU A 50 -8.06 6.27 -18.99
C GLU A 50 -7.06 5.81 -20.04
N GLN A 51 -6.74 6.72 -20.96
CA GLN A 51 -5.62 6.57 -21.89
C GLN A 51 -4.25 6.63 -21.20
N GLN A 52 -4.21 6.93 -19.91
CA GLN A 52 -2.98 7.06 -19.12
C GLN A 52 -3.03 6.16 -17.89
N THR A 53 -1.92 5.47 -17.65
CA THR A 53 -1.77 4.69 -16.41
C THR A 53 -1.71 5.63 -15.22
N MET A 54 -2.65 5.47 -14.28
CA MET A 54 -2.65 6.18 -13.01
C MET A 54 -1.93 5.36 -11.94
N LEU A 55 -0.98 5.97 -11.23
CA LEU A 55 -0.27 5.32 -10.14
C LEU A 55 -0.62 5.95 -8.79
N PRO A 56 -0.78 5.12 -7.74
CA PRO A 56 -0.83 5.58 -6.36
C PRO A 56 0.41 6.40 -6.02
N PHE A 57 0.18 7.61 -5.46
CA PHE A 57 1.28 8.53 -5.15
C PHE A 57 1.36 8.85 -3.66
N SER A 58 0.26 9.18 -3.02
CA SER A 58 0.23 9.58 -1.61
C SER A 58 -1.01 9.02 -0.93
N TRP A 59 -0.81 8.49 0.26
CA TRP A 59 -1.84 7.86 1.09
C TRP A 59 -2.05 8.66 2.35
N GLN A 60 -3.30 8.97 2.69
CA GLN A 60 -3.67 9.72 3.89
C GLN A 60 -4.84 9.05 4.61
N GLY A 61 -4.74 8.99 5.94
CA GLY A 61 -5.78 8.42 6.79
C GLY A 61 -6.03 6.94 6.50
N VAL A 62 -4.96 6.15 6.41
CA VAL A 62 -5.03 4.69 6.26
C VAL A 62 -5.33 4.08 7.61
N CYS A 63 -6.39 3.27 7.67
CA CYS A 63 -6.76 2.51 8.85
C CYS A 63 -7.06 1.06 8.47
N LEU A 64 -6.34 0.12 9.07
CA LEU A 64 -6.60 -1.30 8.98
C LEU A 64 -7.52 -1.70 10.14
N HIS A 65 -8.73 -2.20 9.83
CA HIS A 65 -9.74 -2.58 10.81
C HIS A 65 -9.73 -4.09 11.09
N ALA A 66 -9.38 -4.90 10.06
CA ALA A 66 -9.27 -6.34 10.18
C ALA A 66 -8.16 -6.87 9.29
N SER A 67 -7.49 -7.93 9.70
CA SER A 67 -6.40 -8.55 8.95
C SER A 67 -6.81 -9.89 8.33
N GLY A 68 -6.09 -10.31 7.28
CA GLY A 68 -6.23 -11.63 6.69
C GLY A 68 -7.46 -11.83 5.80
N ALA A 69 -8.08 -10.75 5.30
CA ALA A 69 -9.19 -10.84 4.36
C ALA A 69 -8.71 -11.34 2.99
N ALA A 70 -9.17 -12.54 2.58
CA ALA A 70 -8.93 -13.11 1.25
C ALA A 70 -9.94 -12.63 0.21
N ARG A 71 -11.10 -12.15 0.65
CA ARG A 71 -12.17 -11.63 -0.19
C ARG A 71 -12.68 -10.32 0.38
N VAL A 72 -12.80 -9.31 -0.47
CA VAL A 72 -13.27 -7.99 -0.06
C VAL A 72 -14.26 -7.42 -1.08
N ARG A 73 -15.20 -6.64 -0.56
CA ARG A 73 -16.00 -5.68 -1.29
C ARG A 73 -15.31 -4.34 -1.25
N VAL A 74 -15.23 -3.70 -2.39
CA VAL A 74 -14.50 -2.45 -2.60
C VAL A 74 -15.48 -1.34 -2.89
N ARG A 75 -15.29 -0.17 -2.28
CA ARG A 75 -15.89 1.09 -2.69
C ARG A 75 -14.79 2.12 -2.88
N LEU A 76 -14.79 2.73 -4.06
CA LEU A 76 -13.89 3.82 -4.44
C LEU A 76 -14.75 5.04 -4.75
N ALA A 77 -14.46 6.18 -4.15
CA ALA A 77 -15.22 7.40 -4.37
C ALA A 77 -14.29 8.60 -4.53
N PRO A 78 -14.54 9.52 -5.49
CA PRO A 78 -13.72 10.71 -5.63
C PRO A 78 -13.86 11.61 -4.41
N VAL A 79 -12.74 12.11 -3.87
CA VAL A 79 -12.70 13.01 -2.71
C VAL A 79 -11.97 14.32 -3.00
N GLY A 80 -11.88 14.66 -4.28
CA GLY A 80 -11.20 15.86 -4.75
C GLY A 80 -10.53 15.63 -6.09
N ARG A 81 -9.79 16.63 -6.55
CA ARG A 81 -9.11 16.55 -7.84
C ARG A 81 -7.93 15.57 -7.77
N GLY A 82 -7.99 14.50 -8.54
CA GLY A 82 -6.93 13.46 -8.59
C GLY A 82 -6.81 12.65 -7.29
N ALA A 83 -7.88 12.58 -6.52
CA ALA A 83 -7.89 11.83 -5.27
C ALA A 83 -9.15 10.97 -5.13
N VAL A 84 -8.99 9.81 -4.51
CA VAL A 84 -10.06 8.83 -4.29
C VAL A 84 -10.00 8.32 -2.84
N SER A 85 -11.15 8.14 -2.20
CA SER A 85 -11.24 7.34 -0.97
C SER A 85 -11.36 5.87 -1.32
N VAL A 86 -10.82 5.02 -0.45
CA VAL A 86 -10.85 3.56 -0.61
C VAL A 86 -11.46 2.94 0.63
N GLU A 87 -12.49 2.15 0.47
CA GLU A 87 -13.12 1.39 1.53
C GLU A 87 -13.18 -0.08 1.12
N LEU A 88 -12.60 -0.94 1.95
CA LEU A 88 -12.67 -2.39 1.81
C LEU A 88 -13.48 -2.96 2.96
N ALA A 89 -14.45 -3.79 2.64
CA ALA A 89 -15.25 -4.55 3.60
C ALA A 89 -15.19 -6.04 3.29
N ASP A 90 -15.40 -6.86 4.29
CA ASP A 90 -15.57 -8.31 4.09
C ASP A 90 -16.93 -8.63 3.41
N PRO A 91 -17.20 -9.91 3.08
CA PRO A 91 -18.47 -10.31 2.48
C PRO A 91 -19.70 -10.00 3.35
N GLN A 92 -19.53 -9.86 4.67
CA GLN A 92 -20.57 -9.52 5.64
C GLN A 92 -20.77 -8.00 5.74
N GLY A 93 -19.89 -7.20 5.14
CA GLY A 93 -19.94 -5.74 5.16
C GLY A 93 -19.18 -5.12 6.32
N LEU A 94 -18.42 -5.91 7.09
CA LEU A 94 -17.57 -5.37 8.16
C LEU A 94 -16.31 -4.73 7.56
N PRO A 95 -15.85 -3.58 8.11
CA PRO A 95 -14.71 -2.87 7.55
C PRO A 95 -13.41 -3.67 7.69
N VAL A 96 -12.63 -3.71 6.63
CA VAL A 96 -11.31 -4.33 6.56
C VAL A 96 -10.21 -3.27 6.48
N LEU A 97 -10.34 -2.34 5.55
CA LEU A 97 -9.39 -1.24 5.36
C LEU A 97 -10.15 0.01 4.94
N SER A 98 -9.73 1.15 5.43
CA SER A 98 -10.16 2.45 4.91
C SER A 98 -8.98 3.35 4.62
N VAL A 99 -9.08 4.11 3.53
CA VAL A 99 -8.14 5.16 3.14
C VAL A 99 -8.96 6.41 2.87
N ARG A 100 -8.74 7.43 3.68
CA ARG A 100 -9.49 8.68 3.55
C ARG A 100 -9.19 9.37 2.22
N GLN A 101 -7.93 9.36 1.80
CA GLN A 101 -7.52 9.96 0.54
C GLN A 101 -6.30 9.25 -0.04
N LEU A 102 -6.45 8.75 -1.25
CA LEU A 102 -5.38 8.25 -2.10
C LEU A 102 -5.22 9.21 -3.27
N MET A 103 -4.08 9.91 -3.32
CA MET A 103 -3.71 10.71 -4.49
C MET A 103 -3.18 9.79 -5.58
N VAL A 104 -3.68 9.95 -6.80
CA VAL A 104 -3.20 9.25 -7.98
C VAL A 104 -2.58 10.24 -8.97
N ARG A 105 -1.55 9.80 -9.69
CA ARG A 105 -0.88 10.61 -10.70
C ARG A 105 -0.77 9.87 -12.01
N PRO A 106 -1.02 10.55 -13.15
CA PRO A 106 -0.82 9.95 -14.47
C PRO A 106 0.67 9.74 -14.74
N VAL A 107 1.00 8.59 -15.31
CA VAL A 107 2.34 8.29 -15.79
C VAL A 107 2.27 8.04 -17.29
N SER A 108 3.05 8.81 -18.05
CA SER A 108 3.12 8.63 -19.49
C SER A 108 4.00 7.42 -19.85
N ALA A 109 3.60 6.66 -20.87
CA ALA A 109 4.42 5.56 -21.40
C ALA A 109 5.83 6.03 -21.79
N ALA A 110 5.98 7.28 -22.25
CA ALA A 110 7.27 7.88 -22.57
C ALA A 110 8.14 8.16 -21.32
N ALA A 111 7.54 8.39 -20.14
CA ALA A 111 8.29 8.52 -18.89
C ALA A 111 8.79 7.16 -18.42
N LEU A 112 7.95 6.12 -18.53
CA LEU A 112 8.34 4.74 -18.21
C LEU A 112 9.44 4.22 -19.15
N SER A 113 9.35 4.49 -20.45
CA SER A 113 10.34 4.07 -21.44
C SER A 113 11.70 4.73 -21.25
N ARG A 114 11.72 6.00 -20.81
CA ARG A 114 12.97 6.72 -20.51
C ARG A 114 13.67 6.16 -19.28
N SER A 115 12.96 5.73 -18.27
CA SER A 115 13.54 5.09 -17.09
C SER A 115 14.13 3.70 -17.40
N THR A 116 13.63 3.01 -18.42
CA THR A 116 14.13 1.70 -18.86
C THR A 116 15.23 1.76 -19.92
N ALA A 117 15.35 2.88 -20.66
CA ALA A 117 16.30 3.03 -21.75
C ALA A 117 17.70 3.53 -21.31
N GLY A 118 17.83 4.07 -20.10
CA GLY A 118 19.03 4.77 -19.65
C GLY A 118 20.03 3.92 -18.87
N ASP A 119 19.63 2.86 -18.22
CA ASP A 119 20.57 2.09 -17.41
C ASP A 119 20.11 0.63 -17.27
N ARG A 120 20.79 -0.25 -17.98
CA ARG A 120 20.68 -1.71 -17.81
C ARG A 120 21.57 -2.20 -16.66
N GLY A 121 22.03 -1.29 -15.82
CA GLY A 121 22.84 -1.58 -14.66
C GLY A 121 21.99 -2.07 -13.49
N LEU A 122 22.45 -3.11 -12.83
CA LEU A 122 22.00 -3.40 -11.48
C LEU A 122 22.44 -2.23 -10.59
N LEU A 123 21.50 -1.65 -9.85
CA LEU A 123 21.82 -0.62 -8.87
C LEU A 123 22.18 -1.30 -7.54
N GLU A 124 23.32 -0.93 -6.98
CA GLU A 124 23.76 -1.32 -5.65
C GLU A 124 23.44 -0.21 -4.66
N MET A 125 22.90 -0.56 -3.50
CA MET A 125 22.70 0.40 -2.41
C MET A 125 24.04 0.55 -1.66
N ILE A 126 24.64 1.73 -1.75
CA ILE A 126 25.89 2.05 -1.04
C ILE A 126 25.55 2.96 0.13
N TRP A 127 25.89 2.50 1.34
CA TRP A 127 25.79 3.32 2.56
C TRP A 127 27.06 4.15 2.71
N THR A 128 26.93 5.46 2.60
CA THR A 128 28.03 6.39 2.83
C THR A 128 27.92 6.93 4.26
N PRO A 129 28.98 6.79 5.10
CA PRO A 129 28.99 7.41 6.41
C PRO A 129 28.86 8.93 6.28
N VAL A 130 27.87 9.50 6.92
CA VAL A 130 27.74 10.96 7.03
C VAL A 130 28.23 11.34 8.43
N PRO A 131 29.31 12.15 8.54
CA PRO A 131 29.70 12.67 9.84
C PRO A 131 28.57 13.57 10.36
N LEU A 132 27.95 13.16 11.45
CA LEU A 132 27.06 14.03 12.19
C LEU A 132 27.95 14.95 13.04
N GLU A 133 27.84 16.28 12.84
CA GLU A 133 28.41 17.22 13.81
C GLU A 133 27.71 16.93 15.14
N GLY A 134 28.52 16.59 16.14
CA GLY A 134 28.02 16.24 17.47
C GLY A 134 27.26 17.44 18.06
N GLY A 135 25.95 17.40 17.97
CA GLY A 135 25.08 18.21 18.77
C GLY A 135 24.76 17.46 20.06
N ASP A 136 24.77 18.16 21.16
CA ASP A 136 24.30 17.62 22.43
C ASP A 136 22.83 17.16 22.24
N ILE A 137 22.55 15.90 22.49
CA ILE A 137 21.19 15.40 22.53
C ILE A 137 20.57 16.09 23.73
N GLY A 138 19.63 17.03 23.50
CA GLY A 138 18.97 17.74 24.58
C GLY A 138 18.37 16.76 25.61
N ASP A 139 18.33 17.17 26.86
CA ASP A 139 17.82 16.35 27.99
C ASP A 139 16.40 15.80 27.80
N ASP A 140 15.67 16.29 26.79
CA ASP A 140 14.31 15.88 26.45
C ASP A 140 14.26 14.76 25.39
N ALA A 141 15.40 14.32 24.88
CA ALA A 141 15.45 13.26 23.87
C ALA A 141 15.35 11.87 24.52
N VAL A 142 14.35 11.10 24.13
CA VAL A 142 14.21 9.70 24.52
C VAL A 142 14.89 8.83 23.48
N VAL A 143 16.00 8.19 23.85
CA VAL A 143 16.70 7.25 22.99
C VAL A 143 16.11 5.85 23.23
N TRP A 144 15.54 5.27 22.16
CA TRP A 144 15.07 3.90 22.19
C TRP A 144 16.12 3.00 21.52
N GLU A 145 16.71 2.11 22.30
CA GLU A 145 17.56 1.06 21.78
C GLU A 145 16.74 -0.22 21.58
N LEU A 146 16.64 -0.66 20.33
CA LEU A 146 16.08 -1.98 20.04
C LEU A 146 17.10 -3.05 20.43
N PRO A 147 16.70 -4.07 21.21
CA PRO A 147 17.61 -5.16 21.51
C PRO A 147 18.08 -5.84 20.24
N PRO A 148 19.36 -6.22 20.13
CA PRO A 148 19.85 -6.90 18.94
C PRO A 148 19.09 -8.19 18.74
N HIS A 149 18.37 -8.30 17.62
CA HIS A 149 17.71 -9.55 17.25
C HIS A 149 18.77 -10.55 16.80
N ALA A 150 18.96 -11.59 17.54
CA ALA A 150 19.71 -12.77 17.13
C ALA A 150 18.90 -13.51 16.06
N GLY A 151 19.29 -13.34 14.80
CA GLY A 151 18.76 -14.07 13.64
C GLY A 151 17.57 -13.38 12.99
N ALA A 152 17.80 -12.82 11.82
CA ALA A 152 16.79 -12.32 10.92
C ALA A 152 15.93 -13.47 10.38
N GLN A 153 14.94 -13.91 11.13
CA GLN A 153 13.82 -14.66 10.59
C GLN A 153 12.62 -13.74 10.55
N ALA A 154 12.26 -13.36 9.33
CA ALA A 154 11.05 -12.69 8.90
C ALA A 154 10.74 -11.32 9.55
N GLY A 155 10.54 -10.30 8.71
CA GLY A 155 10.16 -8.94 9.09
C GLY A 155 8.91 -8.78 9.98
N GLY A 156 8.19 -9.86 10.27
CA GLY A 156 7.10 -9.90 11.23
C GLY A 156 7.54 -9.76 12.68
N ASP A 157 8.70 -10.26 13.05
CA ASP A 157 9.18 -10.21 14.43
C ASP A 157 9.70 -8.82 14.82
N VAL A 158 10.26 -8.09 13.87
CA VAL A 158 10.72 -6.70 14.08
C VAL A 158 9.53 -5.77 14.29
N LEU A 159 8.47 -5.90 13.48
CA LEU A 159 7.24 -5.14 13.64
C LEU A 159 6.54 -5.44 14.98
N ALA A 160 6.51 -6.70 15.40
CA ALA A 160 5.94 -7.10 16.69
C ALA A 160 6.75 -6.59 17.89
N ALA A 161 8.07 -6.43 17.74
CA ALA A 161 8.93 -5.85 18.78
C ALA A 161 8.73 -4.34 18.89
N VAL A 162 8.62 -3.63 17.76
CA VAL A 162 8.31 -2.18 17.72
C VAL A 162 6.95 -1.92 18.34
N TYR A 163 5.92 -2.71 17.99
CA TYR A 163 4.57 -2.55 18.55
C TYR A 163 4.50 -2.79 20.07
N ARG A 164 5.31 -3.70 20.62
CA ARG A 164 5.36 -3.96 22.08
C ARG A 164 6.13 -2.90 22.84
N GLY A 165 6.99 -2.12 22.19
CA GLY A 165 7.78 -1.06 22.80
C GLY A 165 7.08 0.30 22.88
N VAL A 166 5.91 0.47 22.27
CA VAL A 166 5.18 1.76 22.19
C VAL A 166 3.98 1.81 23.14
N HIS A 167 3.74 0.76 23.96
CA HIS A 167 2.67 0.71 24.98
C HIS A 167 3.20 0.60 26.38
#